data_02dccb89edfb95495f67904365644154
#
_entry.id   02dccb89edfb95495f67904365644154
#
_cell.length_a   1.000
_cell.length_b   1.000
_cell.length_c   1.000
_cell.angle_alpha   90.00
_cell.angle_beta   90.00
_cell.angle_gamma   90.00
#
_symmetry.space_group_name_H-M   'P 1'
#
loop_
_entity.id
_entity.type
_entity.pdbx_description
1 polymer ?
#
loop_
_entity_poly.entity_id
_entity_poly.type
_entity_poly.pdbx_seq_one_letter_code
_entity_poly.pdbx_strand_id
1 'polypeptide(L)'
;MIGRTFSSLYYRLIALTVRLAPGKLDPMAGLFSRFRGRFSGETANIFLGHLKRIFPHRDSEWRKKVISQYRRVYERKLFALFYLQTKSPEGILERVSWKGREVLDEAMEKGRGVLMLVPHYGDERSLHVILGMAGYSVHVITSRFSELSDYSVECRLAGGRKWNTMHFPDQNPGWIFRALNNGEIIHYGSTAYGGPSGTWIRSFGVPVLVPSTPWKLRRSTGCSVIFASCAQTPAMGFSIVFRKLELPSDRRGFAESVGLATEELALEDPG
;
A
#
# COMPACT_ATOMS: atom_id res chain seq x y z
N MET A 1 15.75 19.79 13.19
CA MET A 1 14.85 19.91 14.37
C MET A 1 13.46 20.45 14.02
N ILE A 2 13.34 21.53 13.26
CA ILE A 2 12.05 22.18 12.86
C ILE A 2 11.10 21.21 12.12
N GLY A 3 11.61 20.38 11.21
CA GLY A 3 10.78 19.42 10.46
C GLY A 3 10.06 18.37 11.31
N ARG A 4 10.71 17.87 12.38
CA ARG A 4 10.10 16.85 13.27
C ARG A 4 8.97 17.44 14.13
N THR A 5 9.12 18.69 14.59
CA THR A 5 8.10 19.38 15.38
C THR A 5 6.86 19.68 14.53
N PHE A 6 7.08 20.13 13.30
CA PHE A 6 5.99 20.39 12.35
C PHE A 6 5.22 19.12 11.99
N SER A 7 5.93 18.03 11.70
CA SER A 7 5.29 16.72 11.44
C SER A 7 4.44 16.26 12.63
N SER A 8 4.96 16.36 13.87
CA SER A 8 4.20 15.96 15.05
C SER A 8 2.92 16.76 15.25
N LEU A 9 2.97 18.10 15.05
CA LEU A 9 1.77 18.94 15.15
C LEU A 9 0.75 18.58 14.06
N TYR A 10 1.21 18.36 12.85
CA TYR A 10 0.38 17.99 11.71
C TYR A 10 -0.40 16.69 11.97
N TYR A 11 0.26 15.63 12.47
CA TYR A 11 -0.41 14.37 12.81
C TYR A 11 -1.37 14.50 13.98
N ARG A 12 -1.05 15.34 14.99
CA ARG A 12 -1.97 15.65 16.08
C ARG A 12 -3.25 16.33 15.58
N LEU A 13 -3.14 17.22 14.61
CA LEU A 13 -4.28 17.87 13.98
C LEU A 13 -5.14 16.87 13.19
N ILE A 14 -4.53 15.94 12.44
CA ILE A 14 -5.27 14.88 11.78
C ILE A 14 -6.00 14.01 12.81
N ALA A 15 -5.30 13.53 13.85
CA ALA A 15 -5.90 12.71 14.90
C ALA A 15 -7.08 13.41 15.59
N LEU A 16 -6.94 14.71 15.88
CA LEU A 16 -8.01 15.52 16.46
C LEU A 16 -9.19 15.62 15.49
N THR A 17 -8.94 15.90 14.22
CA THR A 17 -9.99 15.98 13.19
C THR A 17 -10.76 14.69 13.07
N VAL A 18 -10.07 13.54 13.05
CA VAL A 18 -10.69 12.20 12.98
C VAL A 18 -11.60 11.95 14.18
N ARG A 19 -11.21 12.41 15.38
CA ARG A 19 -12.00 12.24 16.61
C ARG A 19 -13.22 13.16 16.65
N LEU A 20 -13.06 14.43 16.27
CA LEU A 20 -14.10 15.46 16.44
C LEU A 20 -15.08 15.53 15.27
N ALA A 21 -14.65 15.18 14.06
CA ALA A 21 -15.45 15.32 12.84
C ALA A 21 -15.34 14.10 11.89
N PRO A 22 -15.66 12.89 12.36
CA PRO A 22 -15.50 11.67 11.57
C PRO A 22 -16.33 11.65 10.27
N GLY A 23 -17.43 12.39 10.21
CA GLY A 23 -18.26 12.53 9.01
C GLY A 23 -17.73 13.53 7.97
N LYS A 24 -16.66 14.29 8.28
CA LYS A 24 -16.09 15.32 7.41
C LYS A 24 -14.66 15.02 6.95
N LEU A 25 -14.22 13.76 7.01
CA LEU A 25 -12.83 13.39 6.75
C LEU A 25 -12.42 13.65 5.29
N ASP A 26 -13.28 13.38 4.31
CA ASP A 26 -13.00 13.64 2.90
C ASP A 26 -12.77 15.14 2.58
N PRO A 27 -13.66 16.07 2.98
CA PRO A 27 -13.39 17.50 2.76
C PRO A 27 -12.18 18.00 3.55
N MET A 28 -11.93 17.46 4.76
CA MET A 28 -10.76 17.82 5.56
C MET A 28 -9.46 17.35 4.91
N ALA A 29 -9.41 16.12 4.40
CA ALA A 29 -8.25 15.63 3.63
C ALA A 29 -7.97 16.52 2.41
N GLY A 30 -9.03 16.99 1.72
CA GLY A 30 -8.90 17.96 0.64
C GLY A 30 -8.29 19.30 1.09
N LEU A 31 -8.68 19.82 2.25
CA LEU A 31 -8.12 21.05 2.83
C LEU A 31 -6.64 20.85 3.21
N PHE A 32 -6.32 19.75 3.89
CA PHE A 32 -4.95 19.42 4.29
C PHE A 32 -4.05 19.21 3.08
N SER A 33 -4.53 18.59 2.00
CA SER A 33 -3.77 18.40 0.77
C SER A 33 -3.39 19.73 0.10
N ARG A 34 -4.28 20.72 0.12
CA ARG A 34 -4.00 22.08 -0.39
C ARG A 34 -2.94 22.77 0.46
N PHE A 35 -3.03 22.64 1.78
CA PHE A 35 -2.05 23.23 2.68
C PHE A 35 -0.66 22.62 2.48
N ARG A 36 -0.57 21.27 2.55
CA ARG A 36 0.69 20.56 2.35
C ARG A 36 1.28 20.75 0.95
N GLY A 37 0.44 20.87 -0.08
CA GLY A 37 0.87 21.10 -1.46
C GLY A 37 1.69 22.36 -1.66
N ARG A 38 1.60 23.35 -0.78
CA ARG A 38 2.42 24.57 -0.80
C ARG A 38 3.88 24.31 -0.40
N PHE A 39 4.16 23.23 0.33
CA PHE A 39 5.48 22.91 0.89
C PHE A 39 6.17 21.70 0.26
N SER A 40 5.52 20.97 -0.66
CA SER A 40 6.02 19.73 -1.26
C SER A 40 6.46 19.85 -2.72
N GLY A 41 7.12 20.94 -3.07
CA GLY A 41 7.51 21.24 -4.46
C GLY A 41 8.43 20.18 -5.10
N GLU A 42 9.40 19.65 -4.36
CA GLU A 42 10.37 18.68 -4.88
C GLU A 42 9.72 17.34 -5.27
N THR A 43 8.91 16.77 -4.39
CA THR A 43 8.18 15.51 -4.69
C THR A 43 7.24 15.68 -5.88
N ALA A 44 6.57 16.83 -5.99
CA ALA A 44 5.71 17.13 -7.12
C ALA A 44 6.49 17.24 -8.45
N ASN A 45 7.70 17.80 -8.42
CA ASN A 45 8.55 17.92 -9.61
C ASN A 45 9.05 16.55 -10.09
N ILE A 46 9.45 15.66 -9.17
CA ILE A 46 9.85 14.29 -9.49
C ILE A 46 8.66 13.56 -10.15
N PHE A 47 7.48 13.63 -9.53
CA PHE A 47 6.28 12.98 -10.05
C PHE A 47 5.88 13.55 -11.42
N LEU A 48 5.95 14.87 -11.60
CA LEU A 48 5.73 15.51 -12.89
C LEU A 48 6.70 15.01 -13.97
N GLY A 49 7.97 14.79 -13.62
CA GLY A 49 8.96 14.19 -14.51
C GLY A 49 8.57 12.80 -14.97
N HIS A 50 8.10 11.95 -14.06
CA HIS A 50 7.59 10.62 -14.39
C HIS A 50 6.34 10.68 -15.28
N LEU A 51 5.36 11.54 -14.98
CA LEU A 51 4.16 11.71 -15.81
C LEU A 51 4.50 12.18 -17.23
N LYS A 52 5.45 13.10 -17.40
CA LYS A 52 5.90 13.53 -18.73
C LYS A 52 6.53 12.39 -19.53
N ARG A 53 7.28 11.51 -18.87
CA ARG A 53 7.95 10.38 -19.51
C ARG A 53 6.99 9.27 -19.90
N ILE A 54 6.03 8.93 -19.02
CA ILE A 54 5.08 7.83 -19.22
C ILE A 54 3.93 8.26 -20.13
N PHE A 55 3.47 9.49 -20.00
CA PHE A 55 2.33 10.04 -20.75
C PHE A 55 2.74 11.32 -21.53
N PRO A 56 3.64 11.21 -22.53
CA PRO A 56 4.15 12.38 -23.25
C PRO A 56 3.05 13.16 -23.99
N HIS A 57 2.00 12.45 -24.45
CA HIS A 57 0.90 13.03 -25.22
C HIS A 57 -0.14 13.78 -24.38
N ARG A 58 -0.09 13.67 -23.06
CA ARG A 58 -1.00 14.38 -22.16
C ARG A 58 -0.52 15.81 -21.95
N ASP A 59 -1.46 16.76 -21.84
CA ASP A 59 -1.17 18.17 -21.64
C ASP A 59 -0.78 18.51 -20.18
N SER A 60 -0.45 19.76 -19.95
CA SER A 60 -0.05 20.24 -18.62
C SER A 60 -1.19 20.25 -17.62
N GLU A 61 -2.42 20.49 -18.06
CA GLU A 61 -3.59 20.57 -17.18
C GLU A 61 -3.97 19.18 -16.66
N TRP A 62 -3.95 18.17 -17.52
CA TRP A 62 -4.12 16.79 -17.11
C TRP A 62 -3.08 16.38 -16.04
N ARG A 63 -1.79 16.73 -16.27
CA ARG A 63 -0.74 16.40 -15.30
C ARG A 63 -0.95 17.09 -13.96
N LYS A 64 -1.35 18.37 -13.95
CA LYS A 64 -1.69 19.11 -12.73
C LYS A 64 -2.86 18.45 -11.99
N LYS A 65 -3.89 18.02 -12.72
CA LYS A 65 -5.03 17.30 -12.15
C LYS A 65 -4.59 16.01 -11.47
N VAL A 66 -3.78 15.18 -12.15
CA VAL A 66 -3.25 13.93 -11.58
C VAL A 66 -2.43 14.19 -10.32
N ILE A 67 -1.55 15.20 -10.31
CA ILE A 67 -0.77 15.58 -9.13
C ILE A 67 -1.69 16.02 -7.98
N SER A 68 -2.74 16.77 -8.27
CA SER A 68 -3.72 17.21 -7.27
C SER A 68 -4.48 16.03 -6.68
N GLN A 69 -4.89 15.09 -7.50
CA GLN A 69 -5.56 13.84 -7.07
C GLN A 69 -4.62 12.99 -6.21
N TYR A 70 -3.39 12.76 -6.66
CA TYR A 70 -2.38 12.03 -5.88
C TYR A 70 -2.19 12.62 -4.48
N ARG A 71 -2.06 13.95 -4.37
CA ARG A 71 -1.95 14.63 -3.07
C ARG A 71 -3.16 14.40 -2.19
N ARG A 72 -4.36 14.47 -2.76
CA ARG A 72 -5.61 14.22 -2.03
C ARG A 72 -5.70 12.77 -1.54
N VAL A 73 -5.36 11.80 -2.39
CA VAL A 73 -5.31 10.37 -2.02
C VAL A 73 -4.31 10.15 -0.90
N TYR A 74 -3.12 10.75 -0.99
CA TYR A 74 -2.10 10.64 0.06
C TYR A 74 -2.61 11.15 1.42
N GLU A 75 -3.28 12.30 1.46
CA GLU A 75 -3.86 12.82 2.70
C GLU A 75 -5.00 11.92 3.22
N ARG A 76 -5.85 11.41 2.33
CA ARG A 76 -6.90 10.46 2.72
C ARG A 76 -6.33 9.20 3.36
N LYS A 77 -5.21 8.67 2.87
CA LYS A 77 -4.51 7.54 3.49
C LYS A 77 -4.11 7.84 4.94
N LEU A 78 -3.59 9.03 5.22
CA LEU A 78 -3.24 9.43 6.58
C LEU A 78 -4.48 9.48 7.47
N PHE A 79 -5.56 10.12 7.01
CA PHE A 79 -6.82 10.16 7.75
C PHE A 79 -7.39 8.76 8.00
N ALA A 80 -7.31 7.86 7.00
CA ALA A 80 -7.79 6.50 7.13
C ALA A 80 -7.04 5.72 8.20
N LEU A 81 -5.72 5.82 8.27
CA LEU A 81 -4.94 5.15 9.30
C LEU A 81 -5.35 5.58 10.72
N PHE A 82 -5.56 6.89 10.93
CA PHE A 82 -6.07 7.37 12.22
C PHE A 82 -7.51 6.89 12.48
N TYR A 83 -8.35 6.88 11.44
CA TYR A 83 -9.72 6.40 11.54
C TYR A 83 -9.80 4.93 11.92
N LEU A 84 -9.02 4.06 11.28
CA LEU A 84 -8.92 2.63 11.60
C LEU A 84 -8.59 2.37 13.07
N GLN A 85 -7.81 3.27 13.70
CA GLN A 85 -7.44 3.14 15.10
C GLN A 85 -8.52 3.62 16.08
N THR A 86 -9.49 4.41 15.62
CA THR A 86 -10.55 4.97 16.48
C THR A 86 -11.81 4.11 16.54
N LYS A 87 -11.93 3.08 15.69
CA LYS A 87 -13.10 2.22 15.58
C LYS A 87 -12.81 0.81 16.06
N SER A 88 -13.86 0.07 16.41
CA SER A 88 -13.74 -1.36 16.65
C SER A 88 -13.50 -2.11 15.32
N PRO A 89 -12.88 -3.30 15.36
CA PRO A 89 -12.72 -4.12 14.17
C PRO A 89 -14.03 -4.36 13.42
N GLU A 90 -15.09 -4.68 14.14
CA GLU A 90 -16.42 -4.95 13.57
C GLU A 90 -16.94 -3.74 12.79
N GLY A 91 -16.88 -2.54 13.42
CA GLY A 91 -17.34 -1.30 12.79
C GLY A 91 -16.51 -0.87 11.56
N ILE A 92 -15.26 -1.35 11.43
CA ILE A 92 -14.46 -1.19 10.23
C ILE A 92 -14.85 -2.24 9.19
N LEU A 93 -14.94 -3.50 9.57
CA LEU A 93 -15.21 -4.62 8.65
C LEU A 93 -16.58 -4.51 7.96
N GLU A 94 -17.58 -3.94 8.63
CA GLU A 94 -18.88 -3.59 8.05
C GLU A 94 -18.79 -2.56 6.89
N ARG A 95 -17.68 -1.82 6.81
CA ARG A 95 -17.43 -0.81 5.78
C ARG A 95 -16.46 -1.27 4.69
N VAL A 96 -16.13 -2.56 4.69
CA VAL A 96 -15.22 -3.16 3.72
C VAL A 96 -16.02 -3.92 2.66
N SER A 97 -15.86 -3.53 1.42
CA SER A 97 -16.29 -4.32 0.27
C SER A 97 -15.16 -5.26 -0.13
N TRP A 98 -15.40 -6.54 -0.05
CA TRP A 98 -14.46 -7.60 -0.42
C TRP A 98 -14.78 -8.09 -1.83
N LYS A 99 -13.79 -8.06 -2.73
CA LYS A 99 -13.89 -8.60 -4.09
C LYS A 99 -12.81 -9.68 -4.26
N GLY A 100 -13.20 -10.86 -4.71
CA GLY A 100 -12.27 -11.98 -4.88
C GLY A 100 -11.73 -12.54 -3.55
N ARG A 101 -12.48 -12.42 -2.45
CA ARG A 101 -12.05 -12.92 -1.13
C ARG A 101 -11.78 -14.42 -1.17
N GLU A 102 -12.53 -15.15 -1.97
CA GLU A 102 -12.34 -16.58 -2.23
C GLU A 102 -10.92 -16.89 -2.76
N VAL A 103 -10.28 -15.98 -3.48
CA VAL A 103 -8.87 -16.16 -3.94
C VAL A 103 -7.92 -16.18 -2.75
N LEU A 104 -8.15 -15.34 -1.73
CA LEU A 104 -7.35 -15.36 -0.51
C LEU A 104 -7.64 -16.62 0.30
N ASP A 105 -8.92 -16.97 0.50
CA ASP A 105 -9.34 -18.11 1.30
C ASP A 105 -8.78 -19.41 0.71
N GLU A 106 -8.90 -19.64 -0.60
CA GLU A 106 -8.29 -20.78 -1.31
C GLU A 106 -6.76 -20.82 -1.19
N ALA A 107 -6.11 -19.64 -1.19
CA ALA A 107 -4.67 -19.56 -1.03
C ALA A 107 -4.22 -19.94 0.38
N MET A 108 -4.99 -19.56 1.40
CA MET A 108 -4.76 -19.89 2.82
C MET A 108 -5.00 -21.37 3.11
N GLU A 109 -6.06 -21.97 2.55
CA GLU A 109 -6.39 -23.40 2.72
C GLU A 109 -5.27 -24.35 2.29
N LYS A 110 -4.39 -23.92 1.36
CA LYS A 110 -3.22 -24.72 0.95
C LYS A 110 -2.17 -24.89 2.05
N GLY A 111 -2.25 -24.13 3.15
CA GLY A 111 -1.41 -24.26 4.34
C GLY A 111 0.07 -23.93 4.14
N ARG A 112 0.46 -23.34 3.01
CA ARG A 112 1.86 -22.97 2.69
C ARG A 112 2.13 -21.47 2.81
N GLY A 113 1.25 -20.73 3.48
CA GLY A 113 1.29 -19.30 3.56
C GLY A 113 1.01 -18.59 2.25
N VAL A 114 0.83 -17.30 2.34
CA VAL A 114 0.47 -16.43 1.21
C VAL A 114 1.46 -15.30 1.07
N LEU A 115 2.07 -15.18 -0.10
CA LEU A 115 2.81 -13.99 -0.51
C LEU A 115 1.85 -13.06 -1.26
N MET A 116 1.39 -12.04 -0.60
CA MET A 116 0.45 -11.06 -1.13
C MET A 116 1.22 -9.90 -1.76
N LEU A 117 1.20 -9.81 -3.09
CA LEU A 117 1.81 -8.72 -3.84
C LEU A 117 0.88 -7.51 -3.84
N VAL A 118 1.35 -6.42 -3.28
CA VAL A 118 0.56 -5.19 -3.13
C VAL A 118 1.29 -4.04 -3.81
N PRO A 119 0.76 -3.45 -4.87
CA PRO A 119 1.35 -2.26 -5.47
C PRO A 119 1.18 -1.04 -4.56
N HIS A 120 2.06 -0.05 -4.69
CA HIS A 120 1.89 1.25 -4.02
C HIS A 120 0.82 2.09 -4.72
N TYR A 121 -0.37 1.54 -4.76
CA TYR A 121 -1.55 2.10 -5.38
C TYR A 121 -2.71 2.10 -4.39
N GLY A 122 -3.59 3.11 -4.48
CA GLY A 122 -4.71 3.22 -3.56
C GLY A 122 -4.27 3.38 -2.10
N ASP A 123 -4.78 2.58 -1.19
CA ASP A 123 -4.50 2.62 0.25
C ASP A 123 -3.89 1.31 0.76
N GLU A 124 -2.69 1.02 0.29
CA GLU A 124 -1.94 -0.20 0.63
C GLU A 124 -1.68 -0.34 2.14
N ARG A 125 -1.65 0.78 2.87
CA ARG A 125 -1.41 0.78 4.31
C ARG A 125 -2.62 0.32 5.10
N SER A 126 -3.83 0.71 4.69
CA SER A 126 -5.05 0.25 5.33
C SER A 126 -5.29 -1.24 5.10
N LEU A 127 -4.84 -1.80 3.96
CA LEU A 127 -5.04 -3.21 3.62
C LEU A 127 -4.56 -4.16 4.71
N HIS A 128 -3.29 -4.06 5.10
CA HIS A 128 -2.73 -4.99 6.09
C HIS A 128 -3.32 -4.80 7.49
N VAL A 129 -3.76 -3.58 7.84
CA VAL A 129 -4.44 -3.30 9.11
C VAL A 129 -5.81 -3.95 9.11
N ILE A 130 -6.58 -3.78 8.04
CA ILE A 130 -7.93 -4.37 7.89
C ILE A 130 -7.86 -5.90 7.89
N LEU A 131 -6.89 -6.50 7.21
CA LEU A 131 -6.67 -7.95 7.25
C LEU A 131 -6.38 -8.45 8.67
N GLY A 132 -5.55 -7.74 9.43
CA GLY A 132 -5.31 -8.04 10.84
C GLY A 132 -6.58 -7.92 11.70
N MET A 133 -7.42 -6.91 11.45
CA MET A 133 -8.73 -6.78 12.11
C MET A 133 -9.68 -7.92 11.75
N ALA A 134 -9.57 -8.46 10.52
CA ALA A 134 -10.33 -9.62 10.07
C ALA A 134 -9.78 -10.96 10.60
N GLY A 135 -8.75 -10.94 11.44
CA GLY A 135 -8.20 -12.13 12.10
C GLY A 135 -7.04 -12.82 11.38
N TYR A 136 -6.57 -12.28 10.24
CA TYR A 136 -5.41 -12.84 9.56
C TYR A 136 -4.09 -12.44 10.25
N SER A 137 -3.13 -13.38 10.31
CA SER A 137 -1.76 -13.07 10.72
C SER A 137 -1.01 -12.47 9.54
N VAL A 138 -0.69 -11.18 9.61
CA VAL A 138 -0.08 -10.42 8.51
C VAL A 138 1.29 -9.88 8.91
N HIS A 139 2.29 -10.17 8.11
CA HIS A 139 3.65 -9.65 8.22
C HIS A 139 3.91 -8.65 7.11
N VAL A 140 4.40 -7.47 7.46
CA VAL A 140 4.65 -6.38 6.52
C VAL A 140 6.13 -6.08 6.43
N ILE A 141 6.67 -6.04 5.23
CA ILE A 141 8.03 -5.55 4.97
C ILE A 141 7.98 -4.04 4.80
N THR A 142 8.67 -3.30 5.68
CA THR A 142 8.69 -1.83 5.65
C THR A 142 10.12 -1.29 5.70
N SER A 143 10.34 -0.08 5.23
CA SER A 143 11.64 0.58 5.30
C SER A 143 11.85 1.28 6.66
N ARG A 144 13.10 1.42 7.11
CA ARG A 144 13.41 2.21 8.31
C ARG A 144 13.06 3.70 8.18
N PHE A 145 12.96 4.21 6.97
CA PHE A 145 12.47 5.57 6.73
C PHE A 145 11.01 5.72 7.15
N SER A 146 10.21 4.65 7.10
CA SER A 146 8.85 4.66 7.64
C SER A 146 8.79 4.61 9.17
N GLU A 147 9.84 4.21 9.88
CA GLU A 147 9.93 4.34 11.36
C GLU A 147 10.08 5.80 11.82
N LEU A 148 10.84 6.58 11.07
CA LEU A 148 11.09 8.00 11.36
C LEU A 148 10.02 8.90 10.75
N SER A 149 9.26 8.37 9.80
CA SER A 149 8.15 9.01 9.13
C SER A 149 6.82 8.66 9.80
N ASP A 150 5.83 9.05 9.18
CA ASP A 150 4.42 9.10 9.49
C ASP A 150 3.87 7.88 10.26
N TYR A 151 4.24 6.64 9.89
CA TYR A 151 3.64 5.43 10.45
C TYR A 151 3.93 5.17 11.95
N SER A 152 5.15 5.39 12.41
CA SER A 152 5.48 5.19 13.83
C SER A 152 4.87 6.25 14.74
N VAL A 153 4.66 7.44 14.20
CA VAL A 153 3.91 8.51 14.88
C VAL A 153 2.42 8.17 14.88
N GLU A 154 1.89 7.70 13.77
CA GLU A 154 0.51 7.24 13.60
C GLU A 154 0.17 6.11 14.57
N CYS A 155 0.98 5.06 14.66
CA CYS A 155 0.76 3.96 15.60
C CYS A 155 0.81 4.39 17.07
N ARG A 156 1.68 5.34 17.42
CA ARG A 156 1.76 5.86 18.79
C ARG A 156 0.59 6.77 19.16
N LEU A 157 0.17 7.64 18.24
CA LEU A 157 -0.96 8.55 18.47
C LEU A 157 -2.30 7.80 18.48
N ALA A 158 -2.38 6.69 17.77
CA ALA A 158 -3.58 5.87 17.65
C ALA A 158 -3.75 4.82 18.78
N GLY A 159 -2.97 4.89 19.85
CA GLY A 159 -3.12 4.03 21.02
C GLY A 159 -2.47 2.65 20.90
N GLY A 160 -1.57 2.46 19.94
CA GLY A 160 -0.63 1.33 19.91
C GLY A 160 -1.24 -0.05 19.61
N ARG A 161 -2.44 -0.14 19.06
CA ARG A 161 -3.01 -1.42 18.60
C ARG A 161 -2.20 -1.94 17.42
N LYS A 162 -1.62 -3.13 17.59
CA LYS A 162 -0.86 -3.82 16.55
C LYS A 162 -1.74 -4.87 15.90
N TRP A 163 -2.16 -4.60 14.66
CA TRP A 163 -2.93 -5.55 13.85
C TRP A 163 -2.06 -6.39 12.92
N ASN A 164 -0.75 -6.13 12.89
CA ASN A 164 0.21 -6.80 12.02
C ASN A 164 1.60 -6.79 12.65
N THR A 165 2.51 -7.59 12.11
CA THR A 165 3.92 -7.60 12.49
C THR A 165 4.75 -6.89 11.44
N MET A 166 5.45 -5.83 11.85
CA MET A 166 6.32 -5.05 10.97
C MET A 166 7.74 -5.60 11.00
N HIS A 167 8.35 -5.75 9.84
CA HIS A 167 9.72 -6.21 9.69
C HIS A 167 10.54 -5.23 8.86
N PHE A 168 11.83 -5.11 9.17
CA PHE A 168 12.76 -4.24 8.46
C PHE A 168 13.71 -5.05 7.58
N PRO A 169 14.20 -4.48 6.45
CA PRO A 169 15.03 -5.20 5.48
C PRO A 169 16.36 -5.71 6.04
N ASP A 170 16.87 -5.12 7.11
CA ASP A 170 18.11 -5.50 7.78
C ASP A 170 17.94 -6.60 8.84
N GLN A 171 16.71 -7.02 9.12
CA GLN A 171 16.46 -8.19 9.96
C GLN A 171 16.79 -9.47 9.19
N ASN A 172 17.24 -10.49 9.94
CA ASN A 172 17.46 -11.82 9.36
C ASN A 172 16.20 -12.30 8.62
N PRO A 173 16.25 -12.55 7.28
CA PRO A 173 15.08 -12.88 6.48
C PRO A 173 14.45 -14.25 6.82
N GLY A 174 15.04 -15.03 7.70
CA GLY A 174 14.49 -16.32 8.15
C GLY A 174 13.08 -16.23 8.73
N TRP A 175 12.65 -15.07 9.20
CA TRP A 175 11.28 -14.87 9.65
C TRP A 175 10.25 -15.04 8.50
N ILE A 176 10.61 -14.71 7.25
CA ILE A 176 9.73 -14.88 6.08
C ILE A 176 9.37 -16.35 5.90
N PHE A 177 10.38 -17.22 5.97
CA PHE A 177 10.18 -18.66 5.83
C PHE A 177 9.34 -19.22 6.98
N ARG A 178 9.57 -18.74 8.22
CA ARG A 178 8.75 -19.17 9.36
C ARG A 178 7.29 -18.75 9.21
N ALA A 179 7.03 -17.50 8.85
CA ALA A 179 5.68 -17.00 8.65
C ALA A 179 4.95 -17.78 7.53
N LEU A 180 5.59 -18.00 6.39
CA LEU A 180 4.99 -18.79 5.30
C LEU A 180 4.74 -20.24 5.72
N ASN A 181 5.68 -20.88 6.42
CA ASN A 181 5.49 -22.26 6.92
C ASN A 181 4.39 -22.37 7.97
N ASN A 182 4.09 -21.29 8.71
CA ASN A 182 2.97 -21.21 9.64
C ASN A 182 1.62 -20.91 8.95
N GLY A 183 1.58 -20.82 7.64
CA GLY A 183 0.36 -20.48 6.91
C GLY A 183 -0.01 -18.99 6.96
N GLU A 184 0.92 -18.10 7.31
CA GLU A 184 0.66 -16.67 7.52
C GLU A 184 0.82 -15.87 6.21
N ILE A 185 0.37 -14.60 6.23
CA ILE A 185 0.41 -13.70 5.07
C ILE A 185 1.65 -12.81 5.14
N ILE A 186 2.41 -12.75 4.06
CA ILE A 186 3.44 -11.75 3.83
C ILE A 186 2.88 -10.67 2.89
N HIS A 187 2.68 -9.47 3.42
CA HIS A 187 2.39 -8.28 2.62
C HIS A 187 3.68 -7.75 2.01
N TYR A 188 3.80 -7.86 0.69
CA TYR A 188 4.99 -7.45 -0.06
C TYR A 188 4.67 -6.32 -1.03
N GLY A 189 5.33 -5.17 -0.85
CA GLY A 189 5.21 -4.03 -1.76
C GLY A 189 5.79 -4.36 -3.15
N SER A 190 4.94 -4.69 -4.11
CA SER A 190 5.38 -5.23 -5.42
C SER A 190 6.02 -4.19 -6.34
N THR A 191 5.78 -2.90 -6.10
CA THR A 191 6.33 -1.78 -6.89
C THR A 191 7.46 -1.03 -6.17
N ALA A 192 7.82 -1.46 -4.95
CA ALA A 192 8.94 -0.85 -4.23
C ALA A 192 10.27 -1.42 -4.74
N TYR A 193 11.17 -0.54 -5.16
CA TYR A 193 12.53 -0.91 -5.45
C TYR A 193 13.26 -1.31 -4.17
N GLY A 194 13.68 -2.55 -4.10
CA GLY A 194 14.30 -3.12 -2.90
C GLY A 194 15.65 -3.78 -3.12
N GLY A 195 16.48 -3.30 -4.07
CA GLY A 195 17.84 -3.82 -4.22
C GLY A 195 18.26 -4.14 -5.67
N PRO A 196 19.52 -4.57 -5.88
CA PRO A 196 20.13 -4.71 -7.20
C PRO A 196 19.61 -5.92 -7.99
N SER A 197 18.83 -6.81 -7.39
CA SER A 197 18.37 -8.03 -8.06
C SER A 197 16.91 -7.95 -8.48
N GLY A 198 16.68 -7.76 -9.77
CA GLY A 198 15.35 -7.72 -10.36
C GLY A 198 15.37 -8.22 -11.81
N THR A 199 14.22 -8.19 -12.43
CA THR A 199 14.05 -8.44 -13.86
C THR A 199 13.53 -7.17 -14.51
N TRP A 200 14.24 -6.69 -15.53
CA TRP A 200 13.78 -5.57 -16.33
C TRP A 200 12.64 -6.02 -17.25
N ILE A 201 11.52 -5.34 -17.15
CA ILE A 201 10.37 -5.49 -18.04
C ILE A 201 9.99 -4.12 -18.62
N ARG A 202 9.09 -4.12 -19.59
CA ARG A 202 8.42 -2.88 -20.01
C ARG A 202 7.08 -2.79 -19.32
N SER A 203 6.84 -1.65 -18.64
CA SER A 203 5.54 -1.31 -18.05
C SER A 203 5.19 0.11 -18.45
N PHE A 204 3.97 0.32 -18.95
CA PHE A 204 3.55 1.58 -19.61
C PHE A 204 4.56 2.08 -20.68
N GLY A 205 5.18 1.16 -21.42
CA GLY A 205 6.17 1.48 -22.45
C GLY A 205 7.55 1.89 -21.92
N VAL A 206 7.76 2.01 -20.60
CA VAL A 206 9.05 2.36 -20.00
C VAL A 206 9.68 1.15 -19.30
N PRO A 207 11.03 1.10 -19.22
CA PRO A 207 11.71 0.02 -18.50
C PRO A 207 11.48 0.16 -16.98
N VAL A 208 11.02 -0.91 -16.35
CA VAL A 208 10.78 -1.02 -14.91
C VAL A 208 11.49 -2.25 -14.37
N LEU A 209 12.12 -2.13 -13.21
CA LEU A 209 12.77 -3.25 -12.53
C LEU A 209 11.79 -3.89 -11.53
N VAL A 210 11.36 -5.11 -11.80
CA VAL A 210 10.54 -5.91 -10.87
C VAL A 210 11.46 -6.73 -9.97
N PRO A 211 11.35 -6.61 -8.62
CA PRO A 211 12.17 -7.37 -7.69
C PRO A 211 12.04 -8.89 -7.89
N SER A 212 13.15 -9.61 -7.80
CA SER A 212 13.14 -11.08 -7.95
C SER A 212 12.79 -11.83 -6.66
N THR A 213 12.70 -11.13 -5.54
CA THR A 213 12.41 -11.74 -4.22
C THR A 213 11.10 -12.53 -4.20
N PRO A 214 9.96 -12.03 -4.74
CA PRO A 214 8.71 -12.78 -4.77
C PRO A 214 8.82 -14.10 -5.53
N TRP A 215 9.47 -14.10 -6.69
CA TRP A 215 9.70 -15.29 -7.48
C TRP A 215 10.58 -16.32 -6.74
N LYS A 216 11.66 -15.86 -6.08
CA LYS A 216 12.54 -16.72 -5.27
C LYS A 216 11.78 -17.35 -4.10
N LEU A 217 11.00 -16.57 -3.37
CA LEU A 217 10.18 -17.04 -2.25
C LEU A 217 9.18 -18.11 -2.72
N ARG A 218 8.43 -17.85 -3.77
CA ARG A 218 7.50 -18.83 -4.35
C ARG A 218 8.20 -20.16 -4.68
N ARG A 219 9.38 -20.08 -5.32
CA ARG A 219 10.15 -21.28 -5.69
C ARG A 219 10.65 -22.07 -4.49
N SER A 220 11.12 -21.38 -3.46
CA SER A 220 11.74 -22.03 -2.31
C SER A 220 10.77 -22.56 -1.28
N THR A 221 9.59 -21.95 -1.16
CA THR A 221 8.58 -22.32 -0.15
C THR A 221 7.35 -23.01 -0.72
N GLY A 222 7.07 -22.86 -2.01
CA GLY A 222 5.82 -23.30 -2.62
C GLY A 222 4.59 -22.50 -2.14
N CYS A 223 4.79 -21.31 -1.54
CA CYS A 223 3.70 -20.46 -1.07
C CYS A 223 2.77 -20.04 -2.21
N SER A 224 1.52 -19.78 -1.86
CA SER A 224 0.57 -19.15 -2.77
C SER A 224 0.97 -17.70 -3.01
N VAL A 225 0.84 -17.22 -4.26
CA VAL A 225 1.08 -15.82 -4.60
C VAL A 225 -0.21 -15.24 -5.13
N ILE A 226 -0.68 -14.17 -4.52
CA ILE A 226 -1.88 -13.42 -4.95
C ILE A 226 -1.54 -11.95 -5.12
N PHE A 227 -2.35 -11.24 -5.90
CA PHE A 227 -2.27 -9.80 -6.05
C PHE A 227 -3.41 -9.16 -5.27
N ALA A 228 -3.13 -8.09 -4.53
CA ALA A 228 -4.15 -7.41 -3.75
C ALA A 228 -4.01 -5.89 -3.85
N SER A 229 -5.15 -5.22 -3.84
CA SER A 229 -5.21 -3.77 -3.76
C SER A 229 -6.29 -3.32 -2.78
N CYS A 230 -6.15 -2.11 -2.25
CA CYS A 230 -7.14 -1.49 -1.40
C CYS A 230 -7.36 -0.05 -1.88
N ALA A 231 -8.60 0.34 -2.05
CA ALA A 231 -9.00 1.71 -2.33
C ALA A 231 -9.96 2.21 -1.26
N GLN A 232 -9.86 3.50 -0.95
CA GLN A 232 -10.84 4.13 -0.08
C GLN A 232 -12.10 4.48 -0.86
N THR A 233 -13.25 4.15 -0.29
CA THR A 233 -14.55 4.59 -0.79
C THR A 233 -15.06 5.80 0.01
N PRO A 234 -16.12 6.49 -0.43
CA PRO A 234 -16.73 7.57 0.33
C PRO A 234 -17.08 7.17 1.77
N ALA A 235 -17.14 8.16 2.67
CA ALA A 235 -17.46 7.98 4.08
C ALA A 235 -16.51 7.04 4.86
N MET A 236 -15.23 7.00 4.48
CA MET A 236 -14.21 6.13 5.09
C MET A 236 -14.57 4.65 5.03
N GLY A 237 -15.14 4.20 3.92
CA GLY A 237 -15.22 2.80 3.57
C GLY A 237 -13.97 2.35 2.79
N PHE A 238 -13.87 1.05 2.55
CA PHE A 238 -12.74 0.44 1.85
C PHE A 238 -13.23 -0.58 0.84
N SER A 239 -12.58 -0.62 -0.33
CA SER A 239 -12.76 -1.67 -1.33
C SER A 239 -11.45 -2.44 -1.43
N ILE A 240 -11.47 -3.71 -1.05
CA ILE A 240 -10.32 -4.60 -1.14
C ILE A 240 -10.59 -5.60 -2.26
N VAL A 241 -9.61 -5.73 -3.14
CA VAL A 241 -9.69 -6.63 -4.30
C VAL A 241 -8.53 -7.62 -4.22
N PHE A 242 -8.84 -8.91 -4.30
CA PHE A 242 -7.86 -9.97 -4.46
C PHE A 242 -7.97 -10.56 -5.86
N ARG A 243 -6.82 -10.80 -6.48
CA ARG A 243 -6.73 -11.39 -7.83
C ARG A 243 -5.76 -12.56 -7.83
N LYS A 244 -6.18 -13.63 -8.45
CA LYS A 244 -5.28 -14.72 -8.80
C LYS A 244 -4.42 -14.27 -9.98
N LEU A 245 -3.11 -14.50 -9.88
CA LEU A 245 -2.20 -14.25 -10.98
C LEU A 245 -1.84 -15.56 -11.69
N GLU A 246 -1.85 -15.54 -13.00
CA GLU A 246 -1.21 -16.58 -13.80
C GLU A 246 0.29 -16.30 -13.80
N LEU A 247 1.02 -17.08 -13.01
CA LEU A 247 2.42 -16.87 -12.76
C LEU A 247 3.27 -17.99 -13.39
N PRO A 248 3.96 -17.72 -14.50
CA PRO A 248 4.94 -18.65 -15.08
C PRO A 248 6.00 -19.10 -14.08
N SER A 249 6.60 -20.24 -14.34
CA SER A 249 7.65 -20.78 -13.48
C SER A 249 8.98 -20.06 -13.65
N ASP A 250 9.21 -19.49 -14.83
CA ASP A 250 10.42 -18.73 -15.11
C ASP A 250 10.34 -17.32 -14.52
N ARG A 251 11.52 -16.76 -14.26
CA ARG A 251 11.67 -15.47 -13.59
C ARG A 251 11.14 -14.29 -14.40
N ARG A 252 11.29 -14.34 -15.73
CA ARG A 252 10.90 -13.23 -16.61
C ARG A 252 9.39 -13.19 -16.75
N GLY A 253 8.76 -14.30 -17.07
CA GLY A 253 7.31 -14.41 -17.17
C GLY A 253 6.61 -14.03 -15.86
N PHE A 254 7.18 -14.44 -14.70
CA PHE A 254 6.69 -13.99 -13.40
C PHE A 254 6.70 -12.46 -13.27
N ALA A 255 7.81 -11.81 -13.64
CA ALA A 255 7.93 -10.36 -13.55
C ALA A 255 6.97 -9.63 -14.52
N GLU A 256 6.81 -10.16 -15.73
CA GLU A 256 5.88 -9.63 -16.74
C GLU A 256 4.42 -9.73 -16.25
N SER A 257 4.01 -10.85 -15.64
CA SER A 257 2.66 -11.00 -15.05
C SER A 257 2.39 -10.01 -13.92
N VAL A 258 3.37 -9.76 -13.05
CA VAL A 258 3.25 -8.76 -11.98
C VAL A 258 3.16 -7.34 -12.56
N GLY A 259 3.94 -7.05 -13.58
CA GLY A 259 3.89 -5.77 -14.30
C GLY A 259 2.52 -5.52 -14.93
N LEU A 260 2.01 -6.50 -15.67
CA LEU A 260 0.70 -6.42 -16.33
C LEU A 260 -0.43 -6.20 -15.32
N ALA A 261 -0.46 -6.96 -14.24
CA ALA A 261 -1.47 -6.78 -13.19
C ALA A 261 -1.43 -5.38 -12.56
N THR A 262 -0.22 -4.79 -12.46
CA THR A 262 -0.07 -3.41 -11.96
C THR A 262 -0.57 -2.38 -12.97
N GLU A 263 -0.33 -2.60 -14.27
CA GLU A 263 -0.84 -1.74 -15.34
C GLU A 263 -2.38 -1.77 -15.41
N GLU A 264 -2.96 -2.96 -15.40
CA GLU A 264 -4.41 -3.15 -15.41
C GLU A 264 -5.08 -2.42 -14.25
N LEU A 265 -4.54 -2.58 -13.02
CA LEU A 265 -5.05 -1.88 -11.85
C LEU A 265 -5.00 -0.35 -12.02
N ALA A 266 -3.89 0.18 -12.53
CA ALA A 266 -3.72 1.62 -12.71
C ALA A 266 -4.60 2.19 -13.85
N LEU A 267 -5.01 1.36 -14.80
CA LEU A 267 -5.93 1.76 -15.88
C LEU A 267 -7.40 1.68 -15.47
N GLU A 268 -7.78 0.74 -14.59
CA GLU A 268 -9.15 0.58 -14.09
C GLU A 268 -9.59 1.78 -13.23
N ASP A 269 -8.67 2.32 -12.43
CA ASP A 269 -8.95 3.46 -11.57
C ASP A 269 -7.69 4.35 -11.49
N PRO A 270 -7.52 5.29 -12.39
CA PRO A 270 -6.32 6.15 -12.44
C PRO A 270 -6.20 7.14 -11.25
N GLY A 271 -7.01 6.99 -10.18
CA GLY A 271 -6.91 7.74 -8.92
C GLY A 271 -7.93 8.84 -8.77
#